data_cee03f9ab4487634e551f1d2dbe1a27a
#
_entry.id   cee03f9ab4487634e551f1d2dbe1a27a
#
_cell.length_a   1.000
_cell.length_b   1.000
_cell.length_c   1.000
_cell.angle_alpha   90.00
_cell.angle_beta   90.00
_cell.angle_gamma   90.00
#
_symmetry.space_group_name_H-M   'P 1'
#
loop_
_entity.id
_entity.type
_entity.pdbx_description
1 polymer ?
#
loop_
_entity_poly.entity_id
_entity_poly.type
_entity_poly.pdbx_seq_one_letter_code
_entity_poly.pdbx_strand_id
1 'polypeptide(L)'
;MSKLDFKDRIAEVGSNISQLEQIGGKNLLQPFSQTNSGSRKIMHSIHRDHIFPLLNGEKAVIETGYEIRFGDYSSSISRADDDYQVIAKISKYSFAPNHHYWLILKSVHSNKLDIQERISYEHITESYGFLYNNQYLDNLNVGDYIPKSTIVRKSLAFDEYNNRTDGCNFNVMYMSLDDNMEDSLIFSEEAAKKLVSPLINPVTIMINDNDIPIDLYGDGKTYKAFPDIGEEVKNAKLIALRKEKKEEALYTQSVDNLKNILMSDEPKEVFGRVIDIDIYCNKPETLENHYCQQFKLYYDELQRCSREAVQLLMNYASQGYEMSYDLQYFFANAKLVCNKEQYIDNKTKVFSNIKMKITVLEELPLHEGDKASNRFGVIATQYIQ
;
A
#
# COMPACT_ATOMS: atom_id res chain seq x y z
N MET A 1 -20.78 18.89 17.60
CA MET A 1 -20.63 18.41 19.00
C MET A 1 -19.27 18.87 19.51
N SER A 2 -19.20 19.59 20.63
CA SER A 2 -17.94 20.08 21.15
C SER A 2 -17.12 18.93 21.78
N LYS A 3 -15.78 19.02 21.76
CA LYS A 3 -14.90 18.05 22.42
C LYS A 3 -15.17 17.86 23.92
N LEU A 4 -15.77 18.86 24.59
CA LEU A 4 -16.17 18.78 26.00
C LEU A 4 -17.34 17.80 26.23
N ASP A 5 -18.35 17.84 25.36
CA ASP A 5 -19.57 17.03 25.48
C ASP A 5 -19.27 15.52 25.39
N PHE A 6 -18.18 15.15 24.72
CA PHE A 6 -17.75 13.76 24.55
C PHE A 6 -16.97 13.25 25.78
N LYS A 7 -16.14 14.09 26.41
CA LYS A 7 -15.42 13.74 27.64
C LYS A 7 -16.38 13.55 28.81
N ASP A 8 -17.43 14.36 28.89
CA ASP A 8 -18.44 14.26 29.95
C ASP A 8 -19.29 12.97 29.80
N ARG A 9 -19.63 12.59 28.55
CA ARG A 9 -20.31 11.32 28.28
C ARG A 9 -19.43 10.10 28.57
N ILE A 10 -18.13 10.17 28.34
CA ILE A 10 -17.20 9.10 28.76
C ILE A 10 -17.10 9.01 30.29
N ALA A 11 -17.14 10.11 30.99
CA ALA A 11 -17.14 10.10 32.46
C ALA A 11 -18.40 9.46 33.04
N GLU A 12 -19.57 9.67 32.41
CA GLU A 12 -20.82 8.99 32.78
C GLU A 12 -20.82 7.48 32.50
N VAL A 13 -20.20 7.07 31.38
CA VAL A 13 -19.99 5.64 31.04
C VAL A 13 -18.86 5.04 31.86
N GLY A 14 -17.99 5.89 32.42
CA GLY A 14 -16.73 5.53 33.08
C GLY A 14 -16.88 4.68 34.34
N SER A 15 -18.05 4.61 34.97
CA SER A 15 -18.30 3.68 36.10
C SER A 15 -18.29 2.19 35.69
N ASN A 16 -18.38 1.89 34.38
CA ASN A 16 -18.34 0.53 33.83
C ASN A 16 -17.05 0.24 33.03
N ILE A 17 -16.04 1.12 33.07
CA ILE A 17 -14.77 0.97 32.31
C ILE A 17 -14.04 -0.32 32.67
N SER A 18 -14.07 -0.77 33.91
CA SER A 18 -13.42 -2.01 34.32
C SER A 18 -13.93 -3.28 33.59
N GLN A 19 -15.16 -3.26 33.14
CA GLN A 19 -15.72 -4.34 32.31
C GLN A 19 -15.39 -4.16 30.83
N LEU A 20 -15.26 -2.93 30.35
CA LEU A 20 -14.92 -2.60 28.97
C LEU A 20 -13.42 -2.85 28.68
N GLU A 21 -12.53 -2.62 29.63
CA GLU A 21 -11.10 -2.94 29.53
C GLU A 21 -10.85 -4.44 29.29
N GLN A 22 -11.70 -5.31 29.81
CA GLN A 22 -11.61 -6.76 29.64
C GLN A 22 -12.04 -7.24 28.25
N ILE A 23 -12.78 -6.43 27.49
CA ILE A 23 -13.42 -6.84 26.23
C ILE A 23 -12.61 -6.41 24.99
N GLY A 24 -11.62 -5.56 25.15
CA GLY A 24 -10.83 -4.96 24.06
C GLY A 24 -11.54 -3.81 23.33
N GLY A 25 -10.76 -2.82 22.89
CA GLY A 25 -11.26 -1.58 22.30
C GLY A 25 -12.16 -1.76 21.08
N LYS A 26 -12.01 -2.83 20.30
CA LYS A 26 -12.78 -3.10 19.08
C LYS A 26 -14.26 -3.39 19.36
N ASN A 27 -14.59 -3.93 20.52
CA ASN A 27 -15.99 -4.15 20.93
C ASN A 27 -16.74 -2.85 21.21
N LEU A 28 -16.03 -1.76 21.44
CA LEU A 28 -16.65 -0.44 21.62
C LEU A 28 -17.32 0.08 20.34
N LEU A 29 -16.93 -0.47 19.19
CA LEU A 29 -17.55 -0.17 17.90
C LEU A 29 -18.82 -1.00 17.63
N GLN A 30 -19.18 -1.94 18.52
CA GLN A 30 -20.40 -2.73 18.38
C GLN A 30 -21.58 -1.97 19.00
N PRO A 31 -22.57 -1.54 18.21
CA PRO A 31 -23.78 -0.95 18.76
C PRO A 31 -24.51 -1.96 19.64
N PHE A 32 -25.13 -1.48 20.71
CA PHE A 32 -25.91 -2.32 21.64
C PHE A 32 -25.13 -3.51 22.22
N SER A 33 -23.84 -3.39 22.39
CA SER A 33 -22.98 -4.48 22.88
C SER A 33 -23.45 -5.05 24.21
N GLN A 34 -24.13 -4.26 25.04
CA GLN A 34 -24.67 -4.68 26.34
C GLN A 34 -25.76 -5.74 26.22
N THR A 35 -26.46 -5.79 25.08
CA THR A 35 -27.55 -6.77 24.83
C THR A 35 -27.04 -8.09 24.25
N ASN A 36 -25.78 -8.15 23.81
CA ASN A 36 -25.20 -9.35 23.26
C ASN A 36 -24.60 -10.28 24.31
N SER A 37 -24.62 -11.58 24.02
CA SER A 37 -23.91 -12.59 24.82
C SER A 37 -22.37 -12.36 24.80
N GLY A 38 -21.68 -12.84 25.82
CA GLY A 38 -20.22 -12.74 25.88
C GLY A 38 -19.52 -13.39 24.69
N SER A 39 -20.00 -14.57 24.26
CA SER A 39 -19.45 -15.28 23.08
C SER A 39 -19.60 -14.47 21.78
N ARG A 40 -20.75 -13.82 21.58
CA ARG A 40 -20.98 -12.99 20.38
C ARG A 40 -20.11 -11.73 20.39
N LYS A 41 -19.84 -11.14 21.55
CA LYS A 41 -18.90 -10.03 21.68
C LYS A 41 -17.49 -10.44 21.29
N ILE A 42 -17.02 -11.60 21.74
CA ILE A 42 -15.70 -12.11 21.39
C ILE A 42 -15.62 -12.42 19.90
N MET A 43 -16.63 -13.06 19.31
CA MET A 43 -16.69 -13.29 17.86
C MET A 43 -16.61 -11.99 17.09
N HIS A 44 -17.40 -10.98 17.47
CA HIS A 44 -17.33 -9.66 16.83
C HIS A 44 -15.91 -9.07 16.88
N SER A 45 -15.22 -9.13 18.03
CA SER A 45 -13.86 -8.64 18.17
C SER A 45 -12.90 -9.33 17.21
N ILE A 46 -12.96 -10.67 17.15
CA ILE A 46 -12.13 -11.47 16.24
C ILE A 46 -12.40 -11.11 14.78
N HIS A 47 -13.66 -10.98 14.41
CA HIS A 47 -14.03 -10.66 13.03
C HIS A 47 -13.60 -9.25 12.63
N ARG A 48 -13.63 -8.30 13.59
CA ARG A 48 -13.11 -6.94 13.38
C ARG A 48 -11.60 -6.94 13.09
N ASP A 49 -10.85 -7.91 13.59
CA ASP A 49 -9.44 -8.08 13.28
C ASP A 49 -9.19 -8.55 11.85
N HIS A 50 -10.18 -9.20 11.24
CA HIS A 50 -10.10 -9.75 9.89
C HIS A 50 -10.83 -8.89 8.84
N ILE A 51 -11.33 -7.71 9.20
CA ILE A 51 -11.98 -6.81 8.25
C ILE A 51 -10.93 -6.23 7.30
N PHE A 52 -11.18 -6.42 6.01
CA PHE A 52 -10.42 -5.72 4.96
C PHE A 52 -10.92 -4.27 4.82
N PRO A 53 -10.01 -3.31 4.60
CA PRO A 53 -10.41 -1.95 4.31
C PRO A 53 -11.15 -1.91 2.97
N LEU A 54 -12.18 -1.08 2.89
CA LEU A 54 -12.91 -0.82 1.66
C LEU A 54 -12.41 0.47 1.01
N LEU A 55 -12.45 0.52 -0.32
CA LEU A 55 -12.15 1.74 -1.07
C LEU A 55 -13.20 2.83 -0.81
N ASN A 56 -14.47 2.43 -0.71
CA ASN A 56 -15.61 3.33 -0.57
C ASN A 56 -16.42 3.04 0.70
N GLY A 57 -15.72 2.93 1.83
CA GLY A 57 -16.38 2.73 3.12
C GLY A 57 -17.31 3.90 3.47
N GLU A 58 -18.49 3.59 3.97
CA GLU A 58 -19.51 4.56 4.37
C GLU A 58 -19.54 4.75 5.88
N LYS A 59 -19.90 5.96 6.30
CA LYS A 59 -20.21 6.24 7.70
C LYS A 59 -21.39 5.37 8.15
N ALA A 60 -21.23 4.70 9.29
CA ALA A 60 -22.30 3.84 9.80
C ALA A 60 -23.54 4.65 10.21
N VAL A 61 -24.73 4.16 9.89
CA VAL A 61 -26.01 4.80 10.28
C VAL A 61 -26.17 4.85 11.81
N ILE A 62 -25.73 3.79 12.51
CA ILE A 62 -25.76 3.72 13.98
C ILE A 62 -24.32 3.83 14.48
N GLU A 63 -23.99 4.93 15.12
CA GLU A 63 -22.69 5.19 15.70
C GLU A 63 -22.67 4.92 17.20
N THR A 64 -21.55 4.42 17.70
CA THR A 64 -21.31 4.23 19.14
C THR A 64 -20.67 5.46 19.77
N GLY A 65 -20.10 6.37 18.94
CA GLY A 65 -19.30 7.50 19.35
C GLY A 65 -17.83 7.18 19.61
N TYR A 66 -17.42 5.91 19.45
CA TYR A 66 -16.01 5.51 19.54
C TYR A 66 -15.29 5.52 18.19
N GLU A 67 -16.00 5.65 17.09
CA GLU A 67 -15.44 5.67 15.73
C GLU A 67 -14.36 6.75 15.57
N ILE A 68 -14.61 7.95 16.11
CA ILE A 68 -13.66 9.07 16.09
C ILE A 68 -12.41 8.78 16.92
N ARG A 69 -12.53 8.00 17.99
CA ARG A 69 -11.36 7.62 18.82
C ARG A 69 -10.39 6.73 18.05
N PHE A 70 -10.89 5.87 17.21
CA PHE A 70 -10.03 5.07 16.33
C PHE A 70 -9.28 5.98 15.35
N GLY A 71 -9.90 7.04 14.84
CA GLY A 71 -9.22 8.04 14.02
C GLY A 71 -8.18 8.86 14.79
N ASP A 72 -8.48 9.25 16.04
CA ASP A 72 -7.55 10.04 16.86
C ASP A 72 -6.25 9.30 17.19
N TYR A 73 -6.31 7.96 17.35
CA TYR A 73 -5.17 7.11 17.75
C TYR A 73 -4.68 6.16 16.66
N SER A 74 -5.24 6.21 15.45
CA SER A 74 -4.80 5.34 14.36
C SER A 74 -3.44 5.76 13.82
N SER A 75 -2.54 4.79 13.63
CA SER A 75 -1.29 4.99 12.88
C SER A 75 -1.53 5.29 11.39
N SER A 76 -2.70 4.92 10.86
CA SER A 76 -3.09 5.21 9.48
C SER A 76 -3.49 6.67 9.23
N ILE A 77 -3.44 7.52 10.27
CA ILE A 77 -3.58 8.98 10.18
C ILE A 77 -2.28 9.59 10.70
N SER A 78 -1.45 10.06 9.77
CA SER A 78 -0.19 10.71 10.12
C SER A 78 -0.42 12.19 10.44
N ARG A 79 0.14 12.64 11.57
CA ARG A 79 0.07 14.04 12.04
C ARG A 79 1.47 14.59 12.23
N ALA A 80 1.65 15.87 11.92
CA ALA A 80 2.88 16.57 12.26
C ALA A 80 3.08 16.61 13.78
N ASP A 81 4.21 16.13 14.28
CA ASP A 81 4.55 16.10 15.71
C ASP A 81 5.16 17.40 16.20
N ASP A 82 5.64 18.27 15.30
CA ASP A 82 6.18 19.61 15.55
C ASP A 82 5.71 20.58 14.47
N ASP A 83 6.08 21.85 14.61
CA ASP A 83 5.95 22.85 13.57
C ASP A 83 7.10 22.72 12.58
N TYR A 84 6.77 22.49 11.31
CA TYR A 84 7.76 22.23 10.28
C TYR A 84 7.72 23.24 9.14
N GLN A 85 8.87 23.47 8.53
CA GLN A 85 9.01 24.12 7.25
C GLN A 85 9.51 23.10 6.22
N VAL A 86 8.90 23.07 5.04
CA VAL A 86 9.35 22.24 3.92
C VAL A 86 10.61 22.84 3.31
N ILE A 87 11.74 22.14 3.38
CA ILE A 87 13.03 22.62 2.82
C ILE A 87 13.36 22.00 1.48
N ALA A 88 12.82 20.80 1.18
CA ALA A 88 12.97 20.18 -0.13
C ALA A 88 11.81 19.22 -0.43
N LYS A 89 11.51 19.06 -1.73
CA LYS A 89 10.59 18.08 -2.28
C LYS A 89 11.32 17.28 -3.34
N ILE A 90 11.69 16.03 -3.03
CA ILE A 90 12.54 15.18 -3.90
C ILE A 90 11.65 14.12 -4.54
N SER A 91 11.42 14.24 -5.85
CA SER A 91 10.60 13.29 -6.60
C SER A 91 11.41 12.05 -6.97
N LYS A 92 10.86 10.86 -6.71
CA LYS A 92 11.47 9.57 -7.04
C LYS A 92 11.47 9.33 -8.54
N TYR A 93 10.33 9.54 -9.20
CA TYR A 93 10.17 9.40 -10.64
C TYR A 93 9.45 10.62 -11.20
N SER A 94 10.17 11.47 -11.92
CA SER A 94 9.63 12.70 -12.52
C SER A 94 8.68 12.46 -13.67
N PHE A 95 8.78 11.30 -14.33
CA PHE A 95 7.98 10.92 -15.50
C PHE A 95 6.70 10.14 -15.14
N ALA A 96 6.56 9.64 -13.90
CA ALA A 96 5.42 8.84 -13.51
C ALA A 96 4.21 9.69 -13.12
N PRO A 97 2.98 9.30 -13.50
CA PRO A 97 1.76 10.02 -13.13
C PRO A 97 1.47 10.00 -11.63
N ASN A 98 1.92 8.98 -10.92
CA ASN A 98 1.86 8.90 -9.47
C ASN A 98 3.13 9.49 -8.87
N HIS A 99 2.99 10.70 -8.32
CA HIS A 99 4.10 11.42 -7.72
C HIS A 99 4.53 10.76 -6.41
N HIS A 100 5.50 9.85 -6.48
CA HIS A 100 6.20 9.39 -5.29
C HIS A 100 7.33 10.37 -4.99
N TYR A 101 7.29 11.01 -3.82
CA TYR A 101 8.31 11.99 -3.41
C TYR A 101 8.51 11.96 -1.89
N TRP A 102 9.63 12.51 -1.49
CA TRP A 102 9.96 12.79 -0.09
C TRP A 102 9.97 14.29 0.15
N LEU A 103 9.33 14.72 1.23
CA LEU A 103 9.46 16.06 1.77
C LEU A 103 10.49 16.01 2.89
N ILE A 104 11.54 16.81 2.77
CA ILE A 104 12.48 17.03 3.86
C ILE A 104 11.99 18.25 4.64
N LEU A 105 11.81 18.05 5.93
CA LEU A 105 11.20 18.99 6.85
C LEU A 105 12.24 19.50 7.84
N LYS A 106 12.16 20.78 8.15
CA LYS A 106 12.96 21.41 9.19
C LYS A 106 12.06 21.87 10.33
N SER A 107 12.33 21.44 11.57
CA SER A 107 11.64 21.98 12.73
C SER A 107 11.91 23.48 12.87
N VAL A 108 10.86 24.22 13.23
CA VAL A 108 10.94 25.67 13.47
C VAL A 108 11.56 25.95 14.83
N HIS A 109 11.34 25.07 15.80
CA HIS A 109 11.72 25.27 17.21
C HIS A 109 13.05 24.61 17.59
N SER A 110 13.58 23.73 16.73
CA SER A 110 14.80 22.98 17.01
C SER A 110 15.67 22.84 15.75
N ASN A 111 16.94 22.49 15.93
CA ASN A 111 17.83 22.20 14.82
C ASN A 111 17.65 20.75 14.32
N LYS A 112 16.41 20.27 14.21
CA LYS A 112 16.09 18.93 13.81
C LYS A 112 15.50 18.89 12.40
N LEU A 113 15.94 17.93 11.62
CA LEU A 113 15.37 17.59 10.33
C LEU A 113 14.54 16.32 10.43
N ASP A 114 13.46 16.28 9.68
CA ASP A 114 12.58 15.13 9.58
C ASP A 114 12.21 14.84 8.12
N ILE A 115 11.57 13.72 7.87
CA ILE A 115 11.13 13.30 6.55
C ILE A 115 9.65 12.93 6.56
N GLN A 116 8.93 13.36 5.54
CA GLN A 116 7.59 12.90 5.25
C GLN A 116 7.57 12.27 3.86
N GLU A 117 7.34 10.98 3.81
CA GLU A 117 7.21 10.26 2.56
C GLU A 117 5.75 10.29 2.08
N ARG A 118 5.55 10.59 0.79
CA ARG A 118 4.26 10.40 0.14
C ARG A 118 4.09 8.94 -0.21
N ILE A 119 3.37 8.21 0.64
CA ILE A 119 3.04 6.81 0.43
C ILE A 119 1.62 6.73 -0.13
N SER A 120 1.43 5.97 -1.21
CA SER A 120 0.10 5.76 -1.79
C SER A 120 -0.68 4.65 -1.10
N TYR A 121 0.01 3.74 -0.42
CA TYR A 121 -0.56 2.57 0.22
C TYR A 121 0.27 2.11 1.43
N GLU A 122 -0.35 1.33 2.30
CA GLU A 122 0.32 0.63 3.41
C GLU A 122 -0.28 -0.78 3.55
N HIS A 123 0.58 -1.78 3.70
CA HIS A 123 0.15 -3.16 3.90
C HIS A 123 -0.37 -3.40 5.32
N ILE A 124 -1.48 -4.13 5.45
CA ILE A 124 -1.97 -4.68 6.72
C ILE A 124 -1.52 -6.13 6.84
N THR A 125 -1.64 -6.86 5.71
CA THR A 125 -1.20 -8.24 5.56
C THR A 125 -0.34 -8.34 4.30
N GLU A 126 0.08 -9.54 3.91
CA GLU A 126 0.90 -9.74 2.71
C GLU A 126 0.27 -9.17 1.43
N SER A 127 -1.06 -9.14 1.32
CA SER A 127 -1.76 -8.76 0.09
C SER A 127 -2.82 -7.67 0.27
N TYR A 128 -3.30 -7.42 1.49
CA TYR A 128 -4.30 -6.38 1.73
C TYR A 128 -3.72 -5.18 2.43
N GLY A 129 -4.23 -4.00 2.13
CA GLY A 129 -3.72 -2.78 2.71
C GLY A 129 -4.69 -1.61 2.65
N PHE A 130 -4.23 -0.48 3.12
CA PHE A 130 -4.90 0.80 3.01
C PHE A 130 -4.36 1.60 1.84
N LEU A 131 -5.23 2.33 1.18
CA LEU A 131 -4.84 3.44 0.32
C LEU A 131 -4.90 4.75 1.11
N TYR A 132 -4.03 5.69 0.75
CA TYR A 132 -3.91 6.97 1.42
C TYR A 132 -4.39 8.14 0.56
N ASN A 133 -5.08 9.07 1.20
CA ASN A 133 -5.29 10.41 0.68
C ASN A 133 -4.08 11.28 1.05
N ASN A 134 -3.37 11.74 0.04
CA ASN A 134 -2.18 12.59 0.16
C ASN A 134 -2.45 14.03 -0.30
N GLN A 135 -3.69 14.44 -0.48
CA GLN A 135 -4.04 15.75 -1.04
C GLN A 135 -3.36 16.92 -0.31
N TYR A 136 -3.21 16.82 1.01
CA TYR A 136 -2.52 17.85 1.78
C TYR A 136 -1.03 17.92 1.39
N LEU A 137 -0.33 16.79 1.35
CA LEU A 137 1.08 16.71 0.97
C LEU A 137 1.31 17.14 -0.49
N ASP A 138 0.39 16.75 -1.38
CA ASP A 138 0.50 17.07 -2.82
C ASP A 138 0.47 18.57 -3.08
N ASN A 139 -0.27 19.33 -2.26
CA ASN A 139 -0.38 20.78 -2.36
C ASN A 139 0.79 21.57 -1.72
N LEU A 140 1.68 20.89 -0.98
CA LEU A 140 2.82 21.54 -0.33
C LEU A 140 3.95 21.83 -1.32
N ASN A 141 4.54 23.00 -1.19
CA ASN A 141 5.71 23.45 -1.92
C ASN A 141 6.88 23.73 -0.97
N VAL A 142 8.08 23.86 -1.53
CA VAL A 142 9.26 24.25 -0.77
C VAL A 142 9.06 25.67 -0.19
N GLY A 143 9.28 25.78 1.10
CA GLY A 143 9.07 27.01 1.86
C GLY A 143 7.76 27.05 2.67
N ASP A 144 6.79 26.16 2.36
CA ASP A 144 5.53 26.10 3.08
C ASP A 144 5.71 25.64 4.53
N TYR A 145 4.76 26.07 5.36
CA TYR A 145 4.75 25.80 6.79
C TYR A 145 3.68 24.76 7.13
N ILE A 146 4.04 23.78 7.96
CA ILE A 146 3.15 22.72 8.45
C ILE A 146 3.02 22.90 9.96
N PRO A 147 1.86 23.35 10.47
CA PRO A 147 1.61 23.47 11.91
C PRO A 147 1.59 22.11 12.60
N LYS A 148 2.04 22.09 13.84
CA LYS A 148 1.93 20.93 14.72
C LYS A 148 0.49 20.38 14.77
N SER A 149 0.36 19.06 14.85
CA SER A 149 -0.91 18.33 14.87
C SER A 149 -1.74 18.40 13.57
N THR A 150 -1.23 19.02 12.51
CA THR A 150 -1.85 18.98 11.18
C THR A 150 -1.86 17.54 10.67
N ILE A 151 -2.99 17.08 10.14
CA ILE A 151 -3.07 15.80 9.46
C ILE A 151 -2.40 15.93 8.09
N VAL A 152 -1.25 15.29 7.93
CA VAL A 152 -0.46 15.34 6.70
C VAL A 152 -0.86 14.23 5.72
N ARG A 153 -1.31 13.09 6.23
CA ARG A 153 -1.74 11.93 5.44
C ARG A 153 -2.83 11.18 6.18
N LYS A 154 -3.81 10.67 5.45
CA LYS A 154 -4.94 9.92 6.03
C LYS A 154 -5.33 8.75 5.14
N SER A 155 -5.55 7.57 5.75
CA SER A 155 -6.11 6.42 5.04
C SER A 155 -7.54 6.71 4.56
N LEU A 156 -7.89 6.16 3.39
CA LEU A 156 -9.25 6.21 2.85
C LEU A 156 -10.29 5.46 3.69
N ALA A 157 -9.84 4.65 4.66
CA ALA A 157 -10.72 4.00 5.63
C ALA A 157 -11.28 4.95 6.71
N PHE A 158 -11.00 6.26 6.60
CA PHE A 158 -11.53 7.27 7.49
C PHE A 158 -12.20 8.40 6.71
N ASP A 159 -13.38 8.80 7.15
CA ASP A 159 -14.13 9.92 6.56
C ASP A 159 -13.47 11.28 6.81
N GLU A 160 -14.10 12.36 6.33
CA GLU A 160 -13.61 13.73 6.49
C GLU A 160 -13.49 14.16 7.96
N TYR A 161 -14.30 13.58 8.85
CA TYR A 161 -14.31 13.83 10.29
C TYR A 161 -13.38 12.91 11.08
N ASN A 162 -12.61 12.06 10.41
CA ASN A 162 -11.73 11.04 10.98
C ASN A 162 -12.50 9.90 11.70
N ASN A 163 -13.77 9.67 11.36
CA ASN A 163 -14.45 8.46 11.78
C ASN A 163 -14.01 7.28 10.90
N ARG A 164 -13.81 6.15 11.52
CA ARG A 164 -13.49 4.93 10.80
C ARG A 164 -14.70 4.42 10.01
N THR A 165 -14.50 4.12 8.73
CA THR A 165 -15.50 3.63 7.78
C THR A 165 -15.16 2.20 7.34
N ASP A 166 -15.70 1.21 8.04
CA ASP A 166 -15.32 -0.20 7.84
C ASP A 166 -16.28 -0.99 6.96
N GLY A 167 -17.34 -0.39 6.46
CA GLY A 167 -18.36 -1.09 5.71
C GLY A 167 -19.26 -0.17 4.91
N CYS A 168 -20.29 -0.73 4.31
CA CYS A 168 -21.33 -0.01 3.59
C CYS A 168 -22.70 -0.23 4.25
N ASN A 169 -23.59 0.73 4.06
CA ASN A 169 -24.97 0.62 4.54
C ASN A 169 -25.86 0.05 3.43
N PHE A 170 -26.65 -0.96 3.78
CA PHE A 170 -27.54 -1.64 2.85
C PHE A 170 -28.95 -1.71 3.42
N ASN A 171 -29.96 -1.67 2.55
CA ASN A 171 -31.31 -2.10 2.89
C ASN A 171 -31.32 -3.62 2.93
N VAL A 172 -31.78 -4.19 4.06
CA VAL A 172 -31.77 -5.63 4.30
C VAL A 172 -33.20 -6.14 4.42
N MET A 173 -33.49 -7.27 3.78
CA MET A 173 -34.74 -8.00 3.93
C MET A 173 -34.46 -9.37 4.56
N TYR A 174 -35.21 -9.73 5.55
CA TYR A 174 -35.21 -11.08 6.14
C TYR A 174 -36.26 -11.91 5.46
N MET A 175 -35.82 -12.91 4.71
CA MET A 175 -36.72 -13.79 3.98
C MET A 175 -36.12 -15.18 3.83
N SER A 176 -36.94 -16.17 3.54
CA SER A 176 -36.52 -17.50 3.14
C SER A 176 -36.57 -17.61 1.64
N LEU A 177 -35.48 -18.11 1.04
CA LEU A 177 -35.37 -18.45 -0.39
C LEU A 177 -35.09 -19.95 -0.52
N ASP A 178 -35.63 -20.58 -1.58
CA ASP A 178 -35.57 -22.04 -1.75
C ASP A 178 -34.16 -22.59 -1.83
N ASP A 179 -33.23 -21.81 -2.39
CA ASP A 179 -31.81 -22.19 -2.58
C ASP A 179 -30.88 -21.69 -1.46
N ASN A 180 -31.43 -21.15 -0.37
CA ASN A 180 -30.66 -20.56 0.70
C ASN A 180 -30.52 -21.51 1.90
N MET A 181 -29.29 -21.82 2.28
CA MET A 181 -29.01 -22.54 3.53
C MET A 181 -29.08 -21.60 4.73
N GLU A 182 -29.22 -22.19 5.95
CA GLU A 182 -29.13 -21.44 7.21
C GLU A 182 -27.87 -20.58 7.25
N ASP A 183 -27.97 -19.39 7.85
CA ASP A 183 -26.88 -18.44 8.09
C ASP A 183 -26.19 -17.91 6.81
N SER A 184 -26.88 -17.82 5.69
CA SER A 184 -26.36 -17.22 4.47
C SER A 184 -26.89 -15.80 4.26
N LEU A 185 -26.10 -15.00 3.55
CA LEU A 185 -26.46 -13.67 3.08
C LEU A 185 -26.44 -13.67 1.55
N ILE A 186 -27.47 -13.10 0.93
CA ILE A 186 -27.52 -12.90 -0.52
C ILE A 186 -27.32 -11.42 -0.80
N PHE A 187 -26.34 -11.12 -1.66
CA PHE A 187 -26.08 -9.78 -2.15
C PHE A 187 -26.52 -9.66 -3.60
N SER A 188 -27.14 -8.53 -3.95
CA SER A 188 -27.27 -8.18 -5.37
C SER A 188 -25.89 -7.87 -5.95
N GLU A 189 -25.71 -8.02 -7.26
CA GLU A 189 -24.49 -7.63 -7.95
C GLU A 189 -24.08 -6.17 -7.66
N GLU A 190 -25.05 -5.25 -7.60
CA GLU A 190 -24.80 -3.86 -7.28
C GLU A 190 -24.28 -3.66 -5.85
N ALA A 191 -24.80 -4.42 -4.90
CA ALA A 191 -24.32 -4.37 -3.53
C ALA A 191 -22.92 -4.97 -3.40
N ALA A 192 -22.63 -6.07 -4.09
CA ALA A 192 -21.31 -6.68 -4.12
C ALA A 192 -20.25 -5.73 -4.71
N LYS A 193 -20.59 -4.98 -5.76
CA LYS A 193 -19.72 -3.94 -6.37
C LYS A 193 -19.45 -2.74 -5.48
N LYS A 194 -20.21 -2.51 -4.41
CA LYS A 194 -19.89 -1.49 -3.41
C LYS A 194 -18.83 -1.96 -2.40
N LEU A 195 -18.73 -3.25 -2.15
CA LEU A 195 -17.80 -3.85 -1.20
C LEU A 195 -16.49 -4.20 -1.91
N VAL A 196 -15.75 -3.18 -2.32
CA VAL A 196 -14.48 -3.34 -3.03
C VAL A 196 -13.32 -3.14 -2.06
N SER A 197 -12.46 -4.15 -1.97
CA SER A 197 -11.24 -4.09 -1.15
C SER A 197 -9.99 -3.93 -2.03
N PRO A 198 -9.02 -3.08 -1.64
CA PRO A 198 -7.76 -2.96 -2.34
C PRO A 198 -6.86 -4.15 -2.01
N LEU A 199 -6.52 -4.93 -3.02
CA LEU A 199 -5.50 -5.96 -2.96
C LEU A 199 -4.20 -5.37 -3.48
N ILE A 200 -3.17 -5.35 -2.66
CA ILE A 200 -1.88 -4.76 -2.96
C ILE A 200 -0.85 -5.88 -3.07
N ASN A 201 -0.49 -6.24 -4.29
CA ASN A 201 0.39 -7.36 -4.60
C ASN A 201 1.83 -6.88 -4.87
N PRO A 202 2.76 -7.01 -3.90
CA PRO A 202 4.17 -6.76 -4.15
C PRO A 202 4.82 -7.97 -4.83
N VAL A 203 5.24 -7.80 -6.06
CA VAL A 203 5.89 -8.85 -6.85
C VAL A 203 7.38 -8.54 -6.95
N THR A 204 8.23 -9.47 -6.49
CA THR A 204 9.67 -9.36 -6.66
C THR A 204 10.14 -10.28 -7.77
N ILE A 205 10.86 -9.73 -8.74
CA ILE A 205 11.41 -10.45 -9.90
C ILE A 205 12.91 -10.29 -9.91
N MET A 206 13.61 -11.41 -10.01
CA MET A 206 15.06 -11.45 -10.17
C MET A 206 15.38 -11.77 -11.62
N ILE A 207 16.17 -10.92 -12.26
CA ILE A 207 16.63 -11.09 -13.64
C ILE A 207 18.13 -11.36 -13.58
N ASN A 208 18.54 -12.50 -14.10
CA ASN A 208 19.92 -12.92 -14.12
C ASN A 208 20.61 -12.48 -15.42
N ASP A 209 21.94 -12.67 -15.51
CA ASP A 209 22.74 -12.25 -16.65
C ASP A 209 22.29 -12.89 -17.98
N ASN A 210 21.71 -14.09 -17.91
CA ASN A 210 21.27 -14.86 -19.10
C ASN A 210 19.76 -14.70 -19.39
N ASP A 211 19.07 -13.83 -18.66
CA ASP A 211 17.65 -13.58 -18.84
C ASP A 211 17.43 -12.35 -19.72
N ILE A 212 16.73 -12.52 -20.83
CA ILE A 212 16.38 -11.44 -21.76
C ILE A 212 14.89 -11.12 -21.55
N PRO A 213 14.55 -9.90 -21.06
CA PRO A 213 13.15 -9.47 -20.99
C PRO A 213 12.52 -9.43 -22.38
N ILE A 214 11.26 -9.86 -22.49
CA ILE A 214 10.50 -9.87 -23.74
C ILE A 214 9.67 -8.59 -23.85
N ASP A 215 9.55 -8.05 -25.05
CA ASP A 215 8.72 -6.86 -25.34
C ASP A 215 7.22 -7.20 -25.29
N LEU A 216 6.61 -7.09 -24.10
CA LEU A 216 5.18 -7.38 -23.88
C LEU A 216 4.29 -6.16 -24.00
N TYR A 217 4.82 -4.98 -23.71
CA TYR A 217 4.05 -3.72 -23.59
C TYR A 217 4.45 -2.68 -24.64
N GLY A 218 5.44 -2.98 -25.49
CA GLY A 218 5.90 -2.09 -26.53
C GLY A 218 4.88 -1.89 -27.66
N ASP A 219 5.11 -0.85 -28.44
CA ASP A 219 4.31 -0.46 -29.59
C ASP A 219 4.96 -0.81 -30.95
N GLY A 220 6.01 -1.63 -30.91
CA GLY A 220 6.85 -1.98 -32.07
C GLY A 220 7.91 -0.92 -32.42
N LYS A 221 7.92 0.23 -31.75
CA LYS A 221 8.95 1.27 -31.87
C LYS A 221 9.80 1.38 -30.62
N THR A 222 9.16 1.33 -29.46
CA THR A 222 9.78 1.35 -28.13
C THR A 222 9.69 -0.03 -27.50
N TYR A 223 10.84 -0.52 -27.02
CA TYR A 223 10.92 -1.79 -26.30
C TYR A 223 10.43 -1.61 -24.87
N LYS A 224 9.36 -2.33 -24.48
CA LYS A 224 8.75 -2.20 -23.17
C LYS A 224 8.43 -3.58 -22.59
N ALA A 225 9.21 -3.98 -21.58
CA ALA A 225 9.15 -5.33 -21.01
C ALA A 225 8.04 -5.50 -19.95
N PHE A 226 7.66 -4.43 -19.26
CA PHE A 226 6.67 -4.43 -18.17
C PHE A 226 5.84 -3.14 -18.22
N PRO A 227 4.66 -3.11 -17.54
CA PRO A 227 3.82 -1.91 -17.52
C PRO A 227 4.46 -0.82 -16.64
N ASP A 228 4.34 0.44 -17.04
CA ASP A 228 4.79 1.59 -16.24
C ASP A 228 3.82 1.89 -15.10
N ILE A 229 4.25 2.72 -14.15
CA ILE A 229 3.40 3.17 -13.04
C ILE A 229 2.14 3.85 -13.60
N GLY A 230 0.97 3.40 -13.13
CA GLY A 230 -0.34 3.87 -13.56
C GLY A 230 -0.98 3.05 -14.68
N GLU A 231 -0.25 2.13 -15.31
CA GLU A 231 -0.79 1.26 -16.37
C GLU A 231 -1.41 -0.02 -15.81
N GLU A 232 -2.40 -0.54 -16.55
CA GLU A 232 -3.02 -1.83 -16.28
C GLU A 232 -2.16 -2.99 -16.79
N VAL A 233 -2.14 -4.08 -16.02
CA VAL A 233 -1.47 -5.32 -16.43
C VAL A 233 -2.27 -6.01 -17.54
N LYS A 234 -1.66 -6.18 -18.72
CA LYS A 234 -2.30 -6.81 -19.88
C LYS A 234 -2.23 -8.33 -19.81
N ASN A 235 -3.37 -8.98 -20.08
CA ASN A 235 -3.44 -10.45 -20.15
C ASN A 235 -2.88 -11.17 -18.91
N ALA A 236 -3.02 -10.57 -17.75
CA ALA A 236 -2.47 -11.05 -16.48
C ALA A 236 -0.94 -11.29 -16.47
N LYS A 237 -0.19 -10.76 -17.45
CA LYS A 237 1.25 -10.99 -17.58
C LYS A 237 2.03 -9.74 -17.25
N LEU A 238 2.69 -9.73 -16.10
CA LEU A 238 3.48 -8.60 -15.64
C LEU A 238 4.79 -8.46 -16.44
N ILE A 239 5.54 -9.55 -16.60
CA ILE A 239 6.79 -9.62 -17.36
C ILE A 239 7.00 -11.04 -17.86
N ALA A 240 7.68 -11.19 -18.99
CA ALA A 240 8.17 -12.47 -19.47
C ALA A 240 9.68 -12.39 -19.75
N LEU A 241 10.39 -13.44 -19.39
CA LEU A 241 11.83 -13.57 -19.55
C LEU A 241 12.14 -14.75 -20.44
N ARG A 242 13.07 -14.58 -21.39
CA ARG A 242 13.62 -15.65 -22.18
C ARG A 242 15.04 -15.94 -21.68
N LYS A 243 15.36 -17.20 -21.41
CA LYS A 243 16.71 -17.60 -21.05
C LYS A 243 17.60 -17.70 -22.30
N GLU A 244 18.70 -16.99 -22.30
CA GLU A 244 19.74 -17.16 -23.29
C GLU A 244 20.50 -18.46 -23.00
N LYS A 245 20.40 -19.43 -23.89
CA LYS A 245 21.20 -20.68 -23.79
C LYS A 245 22.43 -20.57 -24.66
N LYS A 246 23.56 -21.06 -24.16
CA LYS A 246 24.79 -21.18 -24.94
C LYS A 246 24.50 -22.01 -26.21
N GLU A 247 25.05 -21.55 -27.34
CA GLU A 247 24.82 -22.09 -28.70
C GLU A 247 24.96 -23.62 -28.79
N GLU A 248 25.87 -24.22 -28.03
CA GLU A 248 26.11 -25.67 -28.01
C GLU A 248 24.86 -26.51 -27.66
N ALA A 249 23.92 -25.98 -26.91
CA ALA A 249 22.69 -26.68 -26.55
C ALA A 249 21.62 -26.62 -27.65
N LEU A 250 21.71 -25.69 -28.58
CA LEU A 250 20.72 -25.47 -29.65
C LEU A 250 20.87 -26.48 -30.79
N TYR A 251 22.11 -26.94 -31.09
CA TYR A 251 22.39 -27.82 -32.20
C TYR A 251 22.05 -29.32 -31.95
N THR A 252 21.78 -29.67 -30.70
CA THR A 252 21.54 -31.07 -30.30
C THR A 252 20.06 -31.39 -30.02
N GLN A 253 19.13 -30.45 -30.20
CA GLN A 253 17.73 -30.63 -29.81
C GLN A 253 16.76 -30.64 -30.99
N SER A 254 15.67 -31.40 -30.87
CA SER A 254 14.58 -31.43 -31.87
C SER A 254 13.84 -30.09 -31.90
N VAL A 255 13.18 -29.79 -33.05
CA VAL A 255 12.43 -28.51 -33.25
C VAL A 255 11.37 -28.28 -32.19
N ASP A 256 10.73 -29.33 -31.67
CA ASP A 256 9.71 -29.21 -30.62
C ASP A 256 10.32 -28.87 -29.25
N ASN A 257 11.51 -29.41 -28.96
CA ASN A 257 12.26 -29.04 -27.78
C ASN A 257 12.82 -27.62 -27.88
N LEU A 258 13.17 -27.12 -29.06
CA LEU A 258 13.58 -25.73 -29.28
C LEU A 258 12.46 -24.75 -28.96
N LYS A 259 11.19 -25.05 -29.27
CA LYS A 259 10.04 -24.23 -28.87
C LYS A 259 9.94 -24.10 -27.35
N ASN A 260 10.07 -25.23 -26.63
CA ASN A 260 10.02 -25.22 -25.15
C ASN A 260 11.23 -24.57 -24.51
N ILE A 261 12.38 -24.55 -25.19
CA ILE A 261 13.61 -23.89 -24.74
C ILE A 261 13.56 -22.36 -24.96
N LEU A 262 12.87 -21.94 -26.01
CA LEU A 262 12.70 -20.53 -26.37
C LEU A 262 11.50 -19.89 -25.66
N MET A 263 10.63 -20.68 -25.02
CA MET A 263 9.53 -20.15 -24.20
C MET A 263 10.07 -19.59 -22.88
N SER A 264 9.50 -18.49 -22.47
CA SER A 264 9.79 -17.85 -21.18
C SER A 264 9.51 -18.80 -20.03
N ASP A 265 10.31 -18.73 -18.96
CA ASP A 265 9.85 -19.18 -17.66
C ASP A 265 8.51 -18.50 -17.36
N GLU A 266 7.62 -19.22 -16.65
CA GLU A 266 6.24 -18.83 -16.42
C GLU A 266 6.10 -17.34 -16.13
N PRO A 267 5.32 -16.60 -16.93
CA PRO A 267 5.04 -15.21 -16.63
C PRO A 267 4.31 -15.17 -15.29
N LYS A 268 4.71 -14.28 -14.41
CA LYS A 268 3.92 -14.07 -13.18
C LYS A 268 2.57 -13.49 -13.57
N GLU A 269 1.52 -14.23 -13.25
CA GLU A 269 0.14 -13.78 -13.43
C GLU A 269 -0.24 -12.82 -12.31
N VAL A 270 -0.63 -11.62 -12.70
CA VAL A 270 -1.05 -10.56 -11.78
C VAL A 270 -2.09 -9.70 -12.49
N PHE A 271 -3.14 -9.33 -11.78
CA PHE A 271 -4.18 -8.46 -12.29
C PHE A 271 -4.11 -7.09 -11.62
N GLY A 272 -4.61 -6.06 -12.29
CA GLY A 272 -4.74 -4.73 -11.75
C GLY A 272 -3.76 -3.72 -12.32
N ARG A 273 -3.59 -2.60 -11.62
CA ARG A 273 -2.82 -1.44 -12.05
C ARG A 273 -1.51 -1.32 -11.27
N VAL A 274 -0.42 -1.04 -11.95
CA VAL A 274 0.88 -0.80 -11.31
C VAL A 274 0.86 0.52 -10.54
N ILE A 275 1.22 0.47 -9.25
CA ILE A 275 1.25 1.65 -8.38
C ILE A 275 2.65 2.05 -7.92
N ASP A 276 3.61 1.11 -7.93
CA ASP A 276 5.02 1.41 -7.58
C ASP A 276 5.98 0.43 -8.26
N ILE A 277 7.18 0.93 -8.59
CA ILE A 277 8.26 0.14 -9.20
C ILE A 277 9.58 0.55 -8.56
N ASP A 278 10.36 -0.43 -8.09
CA ASP A 278 11.74 -0.26 -7.66
C ASP A 278 12.67 -1.16 -8.46
N ILE A 279 13.71 -0.59 -9.02
CA ILE A 279 14.71 -1.32 -9.80
C ILE A 279 16.10 -1.10 -9.22
N TYR A 280 16.73 -2.19 -8.83
CA TYR A 280 18.11 -2.23 -8.35
C TYR A 280 18.94 -3.06 -9.30
N CYS A 281 20.14 -2.60 -9.62
CA CYS A 281 21.06 -3.27 -10.55
C CYS A 281 22.47 -3.33 -9.99
N ASN A 282 23.05 -4.55 -9.95
CA ASN A 282 24.42 -4.78 -9.52
C ASN A 282 25.44 -4.63 -10.67
N LYS A 283 24.98 -4.76 -11.92
CA LYS A 283 25.79 -4.67 -13.12
C LYS A 283 25.23 -3.60 -14.07
N PRO A 284 25.42 -2.30 -13.80
CA PRO A 284 24.81 -1.22 -14.60
C PRO A 284 25.16 -1.27 -16.10
N GLU A 285 26.30 -1.87 -16.47
CA GLU A 285 26.72 -2.08 -17.86
C GLU A 285 25.72 -2.92 -18.66
N THR A 286 24.98 -3.82 -18.02
CA THR A 286 23.95 -4.65 -18.69
C THR A 286 22.71 -3.84 -19.09
N LEU A 287 22.48 -2.69 -18.44
CA LEU A 287 21.37 -1.79 -18.74
C LEU A 287 21.55 -1.03 -20.08
N GLU A 288 22.72 -1.05 -20.68
CA GLU A 288 22.99 -0.45 -22.01
C GLU A 288 22.34 -1.24 -23.15
N ASN A 289 21.93 -2.49 -22.92
CA ASN A 289 21.25 -3.30 -23.92
C ASN A 289 19.89 -2.70 -24.29
N HIS A 290 19.52 -2.79 -25.57
CA HIS A 290 18.27 -2.20 -26.09
C HIS A 290 17.00 -2.72 -25.40
N TYR A 291 17.01 -3.95 -24.94
CA TYR A 291 15.90 -4.58 -24.20
C TYR A 291 15.84 -4.20 -22.72
N CYS A 292 16.86 -3.48 -22.22
CA CYS A 292 16.94 -3.00 -20.83
C CYS A 292 16.70 -1.50 -20.68
N GLN A 293 16.34 -0.77 -21.73
CA GLN A 293 16.20 0.69 -21.70
C GLN A 293 15.17 1.18 -20.67
N GLN A 294 14.04 0.47 -20.53
CA GLN A 294 13.04 0.79 -19.54
C GLN A 294 13.60 0.60 -18.10
N PHE A 295 14.32 -0.49 -17.84
CA PHE A 295 14.99 -0.71 -16.56
C PHE A 295 16.00 0.39 -16.24
N LYS A 296 16.76 0.82 -17.26
CA LYS A 296 17.73 1.90 -17.13
C LYS A 296 17.06 3.20 -16.71
N LEU A 297 15.93 3.55 -17.30
CA LEU A 297 15.19 4.76 -16.96
C LEU A 297 14.83 4.82 -15.46
N TYR A 298 14.26 3.75 -14.92
CA TYR A 298 13.92 3.68 -13.50
C TYR A 298 15.16 3.67 -12.59
N TYR A 299 16.21 2.96 -12.99
CA TYR A 299 17.45 2.91 -12.25
C TYR A 299 18.14 4.29 -12.20
N ASP A 300 18.26 4.97 -13.32
CA ASP A 300 18.90 6.29 -13.41
C ASP A 300 18.16 7.35 -12.59
N GLU A 301 16.81 7.32 -12.60
CA GLU A 301 15.99 8.19 -11.77
C GLU A 301 16.18 7.91 -10.27
N LEU A 302 16.23 6.65 -9.87
CA LEU A 302 16.51 6.26 -8.48
C LEU A 302 17.91 6.75 -8.05
N GLN A 303 18.92 6.65 -8.94
CA GLN A 303 20.26 7.17 -8.71
C GLN A 303 20.27 8.70 -8.61
N ARG A 304 19.48 9.39 -9.44
CA ARG A 304 19.38 10.86 -9.44
C ARG A 304 18.79 11.34 -8.12
N CYS A 305 17.62 10.86 -7.73
CA CYS A 305 16.94 11.30 -6.51
C CYS A 305 17.74 10.96 -5.24
N SER A 306 18.42 9.80 -5.21
CA SER A 306 19.29 9.42 -4.09
C SER A 306 20.50 10.35 -3.95
N ARG A 307 21.15 10.72 -5.06
CA ARG A 307 22.27 11.69 -5.05
C ARG A 307 21.82 13.08 -4.58
N GLU A 308 20.68 13.54 -5.07
CA GLU A 308 20.08 14.82 -4.65
C GLU A 308 19.81 14.84 -3.14
N ALA A 309 19.19 13.78 -2.62
CA ALA A 309 18.93 13.64 -1.19
C ALA A 309 20.23 13.62 -0.36
N VAL A 310 21.24 12.83 -0.78
CA VAL A 310 22.50 12.72 -0.04
C VAL A 310 23.23 14.06 -0.02
N GLN A 311 23.31 14.77 -1.14
CA GLN A 311 23.97 16.08 -1.20
C GLN A 311 23.29 17.11 -0.29
N LEU A 312 21.96 17.17 -0.33
CA LEU A 312 21.16 18.06 0.50
C LEU A 312 21.39 17.79 1.98
N LEU A 313 21.24 16.53 2.39
CA LEU A 313 21.35 16.14 3.80
C LEU A 313 22.77 16.28 4.35
N MET A 314 23.80 16.02 3.55
CA MET A 314 25.19 16.30 3.94
C MET A 314 25.43 17.79 4.20
N ASN A 315 24.87 18.66 3.36
CA ASN A 315 24.98 20.11 3.54
C ASN A 315 24.34 20.55 4.88
N TYR A 316 23.12 20.09 5.18
CA TYR A 316 22.46 20.43 6.46
C TYR A 316 23.19 19.82 7.67
N ALA A 317 23.68 18.58 7.56
CA ALA A 317 24.47 17.97 8.62
C ALA A 317 25.75 18.77 8.93
N SER A 318 26.43 19.32 7.92
CA SER A 318 27.61 20.18 8.10
C SER A 318 27.28 21.51 8.79
N GLN A 319 26.01 21.95 8.74
CA GLN A 319 25.52 23.14 9.44
C GLN A 319 25.05 22.85 10.87
N GLY A 320 25.19 21.61 11.36
CA GLY A 320 24.86 21.21 12.73
C GLY A 320 23.39 20.83 12.95
N TYR A 321 22.64 20.48 11.88
CA TYR A 321 21.30 19.95 12.01
C TYR A 321 21.32 18.46 12.35
N GLU A 322 20.49 18.04 13.28
CA GLU A 322 20.27 16.64 13.65
C GLU A 322 19.16 16.04 12.79
N MET A 323 19.33 14.78 12.37
CA MET A 323 18.34 14.03 11.62
C MET A 323 17.48 13.19 12.53
N SER A 324 16.16 13.12 12.28
CA SER A 324 15.25 12.16 12.90
C SER A 324 15.70 10.72 12.59
N TYR A 325 15.19 9.75 13.34
CA TYR A 325 15.50 8.33 13.09
C TYR A 325 15.13 7.88 11.69
N ASP A 326 13.95 8.25 11.22
CA ASP A 326 13.44 7.89 9.90
C ASP A 326 14.27 8.54 8.78
N LEU A 327 14.67 9.80 8.99
CA LEU A 327 15.55 10.50 8.04
C LEU A 327 16.96 9.90 8.02
N GLN A 328 17.49 9.44 9.15
CA GLN A 328 18.78 8.72 9.20
C GLN A 328 18.72 7.42 8.41
N TYR A 329 17.64 6.65 8.58
CA TYR A 329 17.40 5.41 7.84
C TYR A 329 17.31 5.66 6.33
N PHE A 330 16.51 6.65 5.92
CA PHE A 330 16.41 7.08 4.52
C PHE A 330 17.77 7.48 3.95
N PHE A 331 18.54 8.30 4.69
CA PHE A 331 19.86 8.77 4.28
C PHE A 331 20.88 7.63 4.11
N ALA A 332 20.87 6.65 5.01
CA ALA A 332 21.70 5.47 4.89
C ALA A 332 21.38 4.67 3.62
N ASN A 333 20.09 4.44 3.35
CA ASN A 333 19.64 3.76 2.13
C ASN A 333 20.00 4.53 0.86
N ALA A 334 19.81 5.84 0.84
CA ALA A 334 20.18 6.68 -0.29
C ALA A 334 21.72 6.63 -0.57
N LYS A 335 22.54 6.60 0.48
CA LYS A 335 23.99 6.40 0.33
C LYS A 335 24.35 5.05 -0.28
N LEU A 336 23.70 3.95 0.15
CA LEU A 336 23.93 2.62 -0.43
C LEU A 336 23.64 2.61 -1.93
N VAL A 337 22.51 3.21 -2.33
CA VAL A 337 22.15 3.37 -3.76
C VAL A 337 23.21 4.17 -4.51
N CYS A 338 23.70 5.29 -3.94
CA CYS A 338 24.72 6.14 -4.59
C CYS A 338 26.08 5.46 -4.76
N ASN A 339 26.50 4.67 -3.76
CA ASN A 339 27.84 4.08 -3.75
C ASN A 339 27.97 2.88 -4.69
N LYS A 340 26.90 2.47 -5.35
CA LYS A 340 26.85 1.26 -6.19
C LYS A 340 27.37 0.01 -5.45
N GLU A 341 27.32 0.03 -4.14
CA GLU A 341 27.59 -1.16 -3.33
C GLU A 341 26.50 -2.18 -3.64
N GLN A 342 26.88 -3.46 -3.62
CA GLN A 342 25.92 -4.52 -3.88
C GLN A 342 24.74 -4.35 -2.94
N TYR A 343 23.57 -4.13 -3.52
CA TYR A 343 22.34 -4.02 -2.73
C TYR A 343 22.06 -5.37 -2.09
N ILE A 344 22.34 -5.45 -0.80
CA ILE A 344 22.07 -6.64 0.02
C ILE A 344 20.75 -6.36 0.72
N ASP A 345 19.70 -6.97 0.26
CA ASP A 345 18.45 -7.04 1.04
C ASP A 345 18.72 -7.90 2.28
N ASN A 346 18.49 -7.38 3.47
CA ASN A 346 18.77 -8.03 4.76
C ASN A 346 18.07 -9.40 4.95
N LYS A 347 17.22 -9.82 4.03
CA LYS A 347 16.46 -11.08 4.11
C LYS A 347 16.70 -12.03 2.92
N THR A 348 17.40 -11.63 1.87
CA THR A 348 17.53 -12.43 0.65
C THR A 348 18.98 -12.56 0.19
N LYS A 349 19.24 -13.65 -0.54
CA LYS A 349 20.51 -13.90 -1.21
C LYS A 349 20.88 -12.75 -2.13
N VAL A 350 22.17 -12.47 -2.26
CA VAL A 350 22.70 -11.54 -3.26
C VAL A 350 22.11 -11.89 -4.62
N PHE A 351 21.41 -10.95 -5.27
CA PHE A 351 20.91 -11.16 -6.64
C PHE A 351 22.03 -10.92 -7.66
N SER A 352 21.98 -11.64 -8.77
CA SER A 352 23.10 -11.66 -9.73
C SER A 352 23.20 -10.38 -10.56
N ASN A 353 22.07 -9.86 -11.04
CA ASN A 353 22.08 -8.69 -11.93
C ASN A 353 21.01 -7.65 -11.56
N ILE A 354 19.72 -7.90 -11.89
CA ILE A 354 18.64 -6.94 -11.66
C ILE A 354 17.64 -7.53 -10.66
N LYS A 355 17.26 -6.73 -9.66
CA LYS A 355 16.13 -6.99 -8.79
C LYS A 355 15.07 -5.93 -9.06
N MET A 356 13.92 -6.35 -9.55
CA MET A 356 12.77 -5.51 -9.77
C MET A 356 11.70 -5.85 -8.74
N LYS A 357 11.17 -4.83 -8.06
CA LYS A 357 10.02 -4.93 -7.17
C LYS A 357 8.90 -4.09 -7.76
N ILE A 358 7.81 -4.72 -8.15
CA ILE A 358 6.63 -4.07 -8.70
C ILE A 358 5.48 -4.29 -7.73
N THR A 359 4.75 -3.23 -7.41
CA THR A 359 3.52 -3.32 -6.61
C THR A 359 2.33 -3.03 -7.50
N VAL A 360 1.38 -3.96 -7.49
CA VAL A 360 0.16 -3.89 -8.29
C VAL A 360 -1.04 -3.79 -7.38
N LEU A 361 -1.93 -2.85 -7.68
CA LEU A 361 -3.22 -2.65 -7.02
C LEU A 361 -4.30 -3.32 -7.85
N GLU A 362 -5.01 -4.26 -7.24
CA GLU A 362 -6.21 -4.88 -7.76
C GLU A 362 -7.40 -4.48 -6.89
N GLU A 363 -8.51 -4.13 -7.52
CA GLU A 363 -9.76 -3.79 -6.85
C GLU A 363 -10.65 -5.02 -6.84
N LEU A 364 -10.76 -5.67 -5.69
CA LEU A 364 -11.54 -6.90 -5.54
C LEU A 364 -12.93 -6.61 -4.99
N PRO A 365 -14.00 -6.76 -5.79
CA PRO A 365 -15.36 -6.77 -5.28
C PRO A 365 -15.62 -8.02 -4.43
N LEU A 366 -16.70 -8.01 -3.68
CA LEU A 366 -17.14 -9.19 -2.94
C LEU A 366 -17.48 -10.33 -3.90
N HIS A 367 -16.97 -11.55 -3.62
CA HIS A 367 -17.20 -12.75 -4.40
C HIS A 367 -18.02 -13.78 -3.62
N GLU A 368 -18.58 -14.73 -4.36
CA GLU A 368 -19.24 -15.90 -3.74
C GLU A 368 -18.25 -16.67 -2.87
N GLY A 369 -18.71 -17.07 -1.68
CA GLY A 369 -17.89 -17.78 -0.71
C GLY A 369 -17.10 -16.88 0.26
N ASP A 370 -17.00 -15.58 0.00
CA ASP A 370 -16.41 -14.64 0.94
C ASP A 370 -17.27 -14.58 2.22
N LYS A 371 -16.67 -14.18 3.33
CA LYS A 371 -17.39 -13.96 4.57
C LYS A 371 -17.71 -12.48 4.74
N ALA A 372 -18.97 -12.15 4.94
CA ALA A 372 -19.38 -10.83 5.38
C ALA A 372 -19.95 -10.85 6.79
N SER A 373 -19.76 -9.78 7.51
CA SER A 373 -20.34 -9.61 8.85
C SER A 373 -21.04 -8.25 8.97
N ASN A 374 -22.05 -8.19 9.80
CA ASN A 374 -22.62 -6.92 10.21
C ASN A 374 -21.95 -6.40 11.49
N ARG A 375 -22.27 -5.16 11.87
CA ARG A 375 -21.72 -4.54 13.09
C ARG A 375 -22.20 -5.17 14.40
N PHE A 376 -23.18 -6.06 14.36
CA PHE A 376 -23.72 -6.77 15.51
C PHE A 376 -23.05 -8.14 15.74
N GLY A 377 -22.07 -8.51 14.89
CA GLY A 377 -21.31 -9.75 15.03
C GLY A 377 -21.96 -10.97 14.40
N VAL A 378 -22.94 -10.78 13.51
CA VAL A 378 -23.49 -11.86 12.68
C VAL A 378 -22.56 -12.05 11.47
N ILE A 379 -22.15 -13.28 11.24
CA ILE A 379 -21.36 -13.69 10.08
C ILE A 379 -22.09 -14.72 9.26
N ALA A 380 -21.96 -14.65 7.94
CA ALA A 380 -22.45 -15.65 7.04
C ALA A 380 -21.61 -15.72 5.75
N THR A 381 -21.68 -16.87 5.08
CA THR A 381 -21.14 -17.07 3.73
C THR A 381 -22.03 -16.38 2.70
N GLN A 382 -21.42 -15.84 1.64
CA GLN A 382 -22.12 -15.02 0.66
C GLN A 382 -22.57 -15.83 -0.54
N TYR A 383 -23.73 -15.46 -1.07
CA TYR A 383 -24.20 -15.79 -2.40
C TYR A 383 -24.52 -14.48 -3.12
N ILE A 384 -24.15 -14.37 -4.40
CA ILE A 384 -24.36 -13.19 -5.24
C ILE A 384 -25.40 -13.56 -6.29
N GLN A 385 -26.49 -12.79 -6.39
CA GLN A 385 -27.55 -12.91 -7.41
C GLN A 385 -27.77 -11.61 -8.14
#